data_5f16dfb122315be005154f5f1f64dc76
#
_entry.id   5f16dfb122315be005154f5f1f64dc76
#
_cell.length_a   1.000
_cell.length_b   1.000
_cell.length_c   1.000
_cell.angle_alpha   90.00
_cell.angle_beta   90.00
_cell.angle_gamma   90.00
#
_symmetry.space_group_name_H-M   'P 1'
#
loop_
_entity.id
_entity.type
_entity.pdbx_description
1 polymer ?
#
loop_
_entity_poly.entity_id
_entity_poly.type
_entity_poly.pdbx_seq_one_letter_code
_entity_poly.pdbx_strand_id
1 'polypeptide(L)'
;ESQGLLPDDAIVSVYPVRMGVRILGNPANGYASFMLSGLMMNGLQIGIMLSLAPALVTELFRRRFADRNAFLILLGKSLPYWCFALTAYVLALLVVIYGFAVPMRGSWAEAVLLGAAFIFFVSSVLHVFSACCPTRVLSLQAPMVYIMPGLLYSGLSWPNFDMSDIASMLGMLMPMTYGGDTLR
;
A
#
# COMPACT_ATOMS: atom_id res chain seq x y z
N GLU A 1 48.45 23.94 23.92
CA GLU A 1 48.68 24.62 22.62
C GLU A 1 47.53 24.26 21.73
N SER A 2 46.59 25.18 21.55
CA SER A 2 45.48 25.04 20.61
C SER A 2 46.07 25.07 19.21
N GLN A 3 46.20 23.92 18.58
CA GLN A 3 46.41 23.88 17.16
C GLN A 3 45.20 24.60 16.53
N GLY A 4 45.48 25.71 15.82
CA GLY A 4 44.44 26.55 15.20
C GLY A 4 43.77 25.87 14.00
N LEU A 5 43.31 24.67 14.24
CA LEU A 5 42.49 23.89 13.29
C LEU A 5 41.11 24.45 13.23
N LEU A 6 40.60 24.69 12.05
CA LEU A 6 39.19 24.98 11.83
C LEU A 6 38.32 23.84 12.40
N PRO A 7 37.11 24.10 12.84
CA PRO A 7 36.22 23.08 13.46
C PRO A 7 36.14 21.79 12.63
N ASP A 8 36.11 21.89 11.31
CA ASP A 8 36.06 20.75 10.40
C ASP A 8 37.37 19.91 10.41
N ASP A 9 38.53 20.55 10.52
CA ASP A 9 39.83 19.86 10.58
C ASP A 9 40.03 19.17 11.93
N ALA A 10 39.50 19.75 13.01
CA ALA A 10 39.50 19.13 14.32
C ALA A 10 38.61 17.85 14.36
N ILE A 11 37.46 17.87 13.69
CA ILE A 11 36.58 16.69 13.55
C ILE A 11 37.27 15.58 12.75
N VAL A 12 37.97 15.92 11.67
CA VAL A 12 38.72 14.96 10.83
C VAL A 12 39.86 14.30 11.59
N SER A 13 40.54 15.03 12.49
CA SER A 13 41.62 14.47 13.29
C SER A 13 41.18 13.47 14.36
N VAL A 14 39.93 13.63 14.86
CA VAL A 14 39.34 12.73 15.85
C VAL A 14 38.59 11.55 15.19
N TYR A 15 37.99 11.79 14.02
CA TYR A 15 37.26 10.79 13.23
C TYR A 15 37.86 10.70 11.81
N PRO A 16 38.93 9.90 11.63
CA PRO A 16 39.60 9.78 10.33
C PRO A 16 38.76 9.10 9.25
N VAL A 17 37.65 8.48 9.65
CA VAL A 17 36.69 7.82 8.73
C VAL A 17 35.37 8.58 8.73
N ARG A 18 35.02 9.24 7.61
CA ARG A 18 33.69 9.80 7.38
C ARG A 18 32.78 8.69 6.89
N MET A 19 31.90 8.20 7.75
CA MET A 19 30.84 7.33 7.31
C MET A 19 29.76 8.17 6.61
N GLY A 20 29.73 8.10 5.29
CA GLY A 20 28.58 8.59 4.51
C GLY A 20 27.45 7.59 4.57
N VAL A 21 26.55 7.72 5.54
CA VAL A 21 25.35 6.89 5.59
C VAL A 21 24.38 7.37 4.51
N ARG A 22 24.19 6.56 3.48
CA ARG A 22 23.18 6.80 2.45
C ARG A 22 22.04 5.82 2.65
N ILE A 23 20.90 6.32 3.13
CA ILE A 23 19.68 5.52 3.27
C ILE A 23 19.00 5.46 1.90
N LEU A 24 19.02 4.30 1.26
CA LEU A 24 18.56 4.11 -0.12
C LEU A 24 17.05 4.32 -0.29
N GLY A 25 16.23 3.98 0.71
CA GLY A 25 14.77 4.10 0.65
C GLY A 25 14.20 5.40 1.24
N ASN A 26 15.02 6.22 1.92
CA ASN A 26 14.55 7.45 2.57
C ASN A 26 15.64 8.52 2.59
N PRO A 27 16.02 9.10 1.44
CA PRO A 27 17.12 10.08 1.37
C PRO A 27 16.81 11.41 2.05
N ALA A 28 15.54 11.71 2.33
CA ALA A 28 15.13 12.88 3.11
C ALA A 28 15.21 12.67 4.63
N ASN A 29 15.53 11.44 5.09
CA ASN A 29 15.54 11.04 6.50
C ASN A 29 14.22 11.38 7.24
N GLY A 30 13.12 11.57 6.49
CA GLY A 30 11.81 11.91 7.02
C GLY A 30 10.99 10.65 7.29
N TYR A 31 10.61 10.42 8.54
CA TYR A 31 9.69 9.33 8.90
C TYR A 31 8.36 9.44 8.12
N ALA A 32 7.90 10.67 7.89
CA ALA A 32 6.69 10.95 7.15
C ALA A 32 6.76 10.45 5.70
N SER A 33 7.84 10.74 4.97
CA SER A 33 7.98 10.31 3.56
C SER A 33 8.06 8.78 3.43
N PHE A 34 8.55 8.10 4.46
CA PHE A 34 8.61 6.64 4.49
C PHE A 34 7.24 5.99 4.76
N MET A 35 6.51 6.49 5.77
CA MET A 35 5.28 5.86 6.25
C MET A 35 4.02 6.29 5.49
N LEU A 36 3.96 7.53 5.00
CA LEU A 36 2.73 8.08 4.40
C LEU A 36 2.27 7.32 3.16
N SER A 37 3.20 6.93 2.29
CA SER A 37 2.88 6.13 1.10
C SER A 37 2.23 4.79 1.48
N GLY A 38 2.79 4.12 2.45
CA GLY A 38 2.25 2.86 2.95
C GLY A 38 0.90 3.00 3.65
N LEU A 39 0.75 4.00 4.51
CA LEU A 39 -0.53 4.28 5.18
C LEU A 39 -1.63 4.65 4.19
N MET A 40 -1.31 5.41 3.16
CA MET A 40 -2.23 5.76 2.08
C MET A 40 -2.73 4.51 1.35
N MET A 41 -1.83 3.61 0.94
CA MET A 41 -2.19 2.36 0.27
C MET A 41 -2.99 1.43 1.18
N ASN A 42 -2.62 1.34 2.45
CA ASN A 42 -3.37 0.55 3.44
C ASN A 42 -4.78 1.11 3.67
N GLY A 43 -4.91 2.42 3.79
CA GLY A 43 -6.21 3.09 3.91
C GLY A 43 -7.10 2.84 2.69
N LEU A 44 -6.53 2.92 1.49
CA LEU A 44 -7.23 2.60 0.24
C LEU A 44 -7.72 1.15 0.21
N GLN A 45 -6.85 0.20 0.57
CA GLN A 45 -7.17 -1.22 0.65
C GLN A 45 -8.33 -1.52 1.61
N ILE A 46 -8.29 -0.93 2.80
CA ILE A 46 -9.37 -1.06 3.80
C ILE A 46 -10.67 -0.42 3.28
N GLY A 47 -10.58 0.76 2.65
CA GLY A 47 -11.73 1.44 2.07
C GLY A 47 -12.45 0.62 0.99
N ILE A 48 -11.69 -0.01 0.09
CA ILE A 48 -12.23 -0.93 -0.93
C ILE A 48 -12.87 -2.15 -0.26
N MET A 49 -12.22 -2.72 0.75
CA MET A 49 -12.74 -3.87 1.48
C MET A 49 -14.09 -3.56 2.14
N LEU A 50 -14.19 -2.46 2.86
CA LEU A 50 -15.42 -2.08 3.57
C LEU A 50 -16.59 -1.79 2.62
N SER A 51 -16.31 -1.31 1.43
CA SER A 51 -17.34 -0.93 0.45
C SER A 51 -17.71 -2.09 -0.48
N LEU A 52 -16.74 -2.74 -1.11
CA LEU A 52 -16.97 -3.71 -2.17
C LEU A 52 -17.40 -5.09 -1.64
N ALA A 53 -16.73 -5.60 -0.60
CA ALA A 53 -16.98 -6.95 -0.11
C ALA A 53 -18.45 -7.21 0.32
N PRO A 54 -19.09 -6.37 1.15
CA PRO A 54 -20.49 -6.60 1.55
C PRO A 54 -21.47 -6.35 0.40
N ALA A 55 -21.11 -5.49 -0.56
CA ALA A 55 -21.95 -5.24 -1.72
C ALA A 55 -22.06 -6.47 -2.63
N LEU A 56 -20.94 -7.18 -2.83
CA LEU A 56 -20.90 -8.39 -3.66
C LEU A 56 -21.71 -9.55 -3.04
N VAL A 57 -21.50 -9.82 -1.75
CA VAL A 57 -22.24 -10.90 -1.05
C VAL A 57 -23.75 -10.72 -1.16
N THR A 58 -24.22 -9.49 -1.02
CA THR A 58 -25.66 -9.21 -1.11
C THR A 58 -26.26 -9.63 -2.43
N GLU A 59 -25.56 -9.45 -3.53
CA GLU A 59 -26.05 -9.78 -4.86
C GLU A 59 -25.92 -11.26 -5.18
N LEU A 60 -24.81 -11.89 -4.79
CA LEU A 60 -24.60 -13.32 -4.97
C LEU A 60 -25.71 -14.13 -4.30
N PHE A 61 -26.12 -13.73 -3.07
CA PHE A 61 -27.19 -14.41 -2.36
C PHE A 61 -28.60 -14.15 -2.90
N ARG A 62 -28.83 -12.98 -3.51
CA ARG A 62 -30.16 -12.64 -4.05
C ARG A 62 -30.50 -13.41 -5.31
N ARG A 63 -29.61 -14.18 -5.93
CA ARG A 63 -29.80 -14.93 -7.20
C ARG A 63 -30.49 -14.10 -8.31
N ARG A 64 -30.41 -12.79 -8.22
CA ARG A 64 -31.18 -11.86 -9.07
C ARG A 64 -30.72 -11.90 -10.53
N PHE A 65 -29.62 -12.57 -10.81
CA PHE A 65 -28.97 -12.63 -12.10
C PHE A 65 -28.51 -14.05 -12.48
N ALA A 66 -29.26 -15.08 -12.04
CA ALA A 66 -28.88 -16.47 -12.27
C ALA A 66 -28.69 -16.83 -13.77
N ASP A 67 -29.39 -16.12 -14.65
CA ASP A 67 -29.38 -16.34 -16.10
C ASP A 67 -28.41 -15.41 -16.85
N ARG A 68 -27.63 -14.57 -16.15
CA ARG A 68 -26.69 -13.63 -16.76
C ARG A 68 -25.25 -14.07 -16.56
N ASN A 69 -24.38 -13.64 -17.46
CA ASN A 69 -22.94 -13.90 -17.37
C ASN A 69 -22.38 -13.28 -16.07
N ALA A 70 -21.93 -14.14 -15.14
CA ALA A 70 -21.43 -13.74 -13.82
C ALA A 70 -20.28 -12.72 -13.92
N PHE A 71 -19.43 -12.84 -14.94
CA PHE A 71 -18.32 -11.91 -15.15
C PHE A 71 -18.80 -10.47 -15.45
N LEU A 72 -19.81 -10.32 -16.30
CA LEU A 72 -20.39 -9.00 -16.61
C LEU A 72 -21.06 -8.37 -15.39
N ILE A 73 -21.68 -9.18 -14.55
CA ILE A 73 -22.31 -8.70 -13.29
C ILE A 73 -21.24 -8.21 -12.33
N LEU A 74 -20.17 -8.98 -12.13
CA LEU A 74 -19.06 -8.61 -11.27
C LEU A 74 -18.38 -7.34 -11.77
N LEU A 75 -18.08 -7.24 -13.05
CA LEU A 75 -17.48 -6.04 -13.66
C LEU A 75 -18.38 -4.81 -13.49
N GLY A 76 -19.66 -4.91 -13.89
CA GLY A 76 -20.59 -3.79 -13.81
C GLY A 76 -20.78 -3.29 -12.38
N LYS A 77 -20.67 -4.18 -11.41
CA LYS A 77 -20.81 -3.83 -10.00
C LYS A 77 -19.53 -3.26 -9.41
N SER A 78 -18.38 -3.75 -9.82
CA SER A 78 -17.09 -3.29 -9.32
C SER A 78 -16.66 -1.95 -9.92
N LEU A 79 -17.10 -1.64 -11.12
CA LEU A 79 -16.72 -0.45 -11.86
C LEU A 79 -16.95 0.87 -11.09
N PRO A 80 -18.14 1.13 -10.49
CA PRO A 80 -18.32 2.34 -9.69
C PRO A 80 -17.39 2.40 -8.48
N TYR A 81 -17.13 1.27 -7.81
CA TYR A 81 -16.19 1.23 -6.69
C TYR A 81 -14.75 1.50 -7.12
N TRP A 82 -14.33 1.01 -8.29
CA TRP A 82 -13.02 1.30 -8.86
C TRP A 82 -12.86 2.79 -9.19
N CYS A 83 -13.88 3.42 -9.76
CA CYS A 83 -13.88 4.86 -10.03
C CYS A 83 -13.72 5.67 -8.74
N PHE A 84 -14.50 5.34 -7.70
CA PHE A 84 -14.37 6.00 -6.41
C PHE A 84 -13.02 5.75 -5.74
N ALA A 85 -12.54 4.51 -5.77
CA ALA A 85 -11.24 4.16 -5.20
C ALA A 85 -10.08 4.86 -5.91
N LEU A 86 -10.14 4.94 -7.24
CA LEU A 86 -9.13 5.66 -8.03
C LEU A 86 -9.15 7.16 -7.75
N THR A 87 -10.33 7.75 -7.64
CA THR A 87 -10.48 9.17 -7.25
C THR A 87 -9.92 9.41 -5.85
N ALA A 88 -10.27 8.56 -4.88
CA ALA A 88 -9.74 8.65 -3.53
C ALA A 88 -8.22 8.49 -3.48
N TYR A 89 -7.67 7.57 -4.28
CA TYR A 89 -6.23 7.37 -4.41
C TYR A 89 -5.51 8.61 -4.95
N VAL A 90 -6.03 9.21 -6.03
CA VAL A 90 -5.45 10.42 -6.63
C VAL A 90 -5.52 11.59 -5.65
N LEU A 91 -6.64 11.77 -4.94
CA LEU A 91 -6.76 12.79 -3.90
C LEU A 91 -5.77 12.56 -2.76
N ALA A 92 -5.61 11.32 -2.31
CA ALA A 92 -4.62 10.98 -1.27
C ALA A 92 -3.19 11.24 -1.74
N LEU A 93 -2.85 10.92 -3.00
CA LEU A 93 -1.56 11.28 -3.61
C LEU A 93 -1.32 12.80 -3.60
N LEU A 94 -2.32 13.59 -3.99
CA LEU A 94 -2.21 15.05 -3.95
C LEU A 94 -1.94 15.57 -2.54
N VAL A 95 -2.63 15.02 -1.53
CA VAL A 95 -2.41 15.38 -0.13
C VAL A 95 -1.01 15.00 0.32
N VAL A 96 -0.51 13.81 -0.02
CA VAL A 96 0.83 13.34 0.35
C VAL A 96 1.91 14.21 -0.30
N ILE A 97 1.77 14.54 -1.58
CA ILE A 97 2.78 15.30 -2.32
C ILE A 97 2.74 16.78 -1.94
N TYR A 98 1.56 17.41 -1.98
CA TYR A 98 1.45 18.85 -1.75
C TYR A 98 1.22 19.23 -0.28
N GLY A 99 0.54 18.39 0.50
CA GLY A 99 0.29 18.64 1.92
C GLY A 99 1.48 18.30 2.81
N PHE A 100 2.13 17.17 2.54
CA PHE A 100 3.27 16.69 3.33
C PHE A 100 4.63 16.89 2.63
N ALA A 101 4.66 17.53 1.45
CA ALA A 101 5.85 17.80 0.67
C ALA A 101 6.73 16.55 0.40
N VAL A 102 6.10 15.40 0.22
CA VAL A 102 6.80 14.16 -0.12
C VAL A 102 7.25 14.25 -1.59
N PRO A 103 8.55 14.14 -1.88
CA PRO A 103 9.06 14.30 -3.24
C PRO A 103 8.60 13.14 -4.13
N MET A 104 7.88 13.46 -5.19
CA MET A 104 7.50 12.50 -6.22
C MET A 104 8.70 12.29 -7.17
N ARG A 105 9.15 11.05 -7.33
CA ARG A 105 10.31 10.69 -8.16
C ARG A 105 9.95 10.09 -9.51
N GLY A 106 8.73 9.56 -9.65
CA GLY A 106 8.20 8.98 -10.88
C GLY A 106 7.29 9.93 -11.65
N SER A 107 6.76 9.45 -12.76
CA SER A 107 5.75 10.17 -13.54
C SER A 107 4.36 10.01 -12.90
N TRP A 108 3.49 11.01 -13.08
CA TRP A 108 2.09 10.92 -12.65
C TRP A 108 1.34 9.74 -13.28
N ALA A 109 1.66 9.43 -14.54
CA ALA A 109 1.05 8.30 -15.24
C ALA A 109 1.39 6.96 -14.59
N GLU A 110 2.66 6.78 -14.19
CA GLU A 110 3.10 5.56 -13.49
C GLU A 110 2.44 5.43 -12.12
N ALA A 111 2.35 6.52 -11.36
CA ALA A 111 1.70 6.52 -10.06
C ALA A 111 0.21 6.16 -10.16
N VAL A 112 -0.51 6.74 -11.12
CA VAL A 112 -1.94 6.45 -11.33
C VAL A 112 -2.13 5.01 -11.83
N LEU A 113 -1.27 4.53 -12.73
CA LEU A 113 -1.32 3.15 -13.23
C LEU A 113 -1.07 2.14 -12.10
N LEU A 114 -0.10 2.42 -11.23
CA LEU A 114 0.16 1.61 -10.05
C LEU A 114 -1.06 1.53 -9.14
N GLY A 115 -1.69 2.68 -8.85
CA GLY A 115 -2.92 2.74 -8.06
C GLY A 115 -4.07 1.95 -8.69
N ALA A 116 -4.25 2.07 -10.00
CA ALA A 116 -5.27 1.31 -10.73
C ALA A 116 -5.00 -0.20 -10.66
N ALA A 117 -3.77 -0.63 -10.87
CA ALA A 117 -3.36 -2.03 -10.75
C ALA A 117 -3.57 -2.58 -9.34
N PHE A 118 -3.22 -1.79 -8.32
CA PHE A 118 -3.43 -2.14 -6.92
C PHE A 118 -4.92 -2.30 -6.58
N ILE A 119 -5.76 -1.34 -6.99
CA ILE A 119 -7.21 -1.38 -6.80
C ILE A 119 -7.81 -2.62 -7.46
N PHE A 120 -7.39 -2.92 -8.69
CA PHE A 120 -7.84 -4.10 -9.43
C PHE A 120 -7.44 -5.40 -8.72
N PHE A 121 -6.19 -5.50 -8.26
CA PHE A 121 -5.69 -6.69 -7.56
C PHE A 121 -6.44 -6.90 -6.23
N VAL A 122 -6.55 -5.88 -5.39
CA VAL A 122 -7.29 -5.95 -4.12
C VAL A 122 -8.75 -6.34 -4.36
N SER A 123 -9.40 -5.73 -5.35
CA SER A 123 -10.77 -6.08 -5.72
C SER A 123 -10.91 -7.54 -6.14
N SER A 124 -9.96 -8.07 -6.91
CA SER A 124 -9.97 -9.47 -7.35
C SER A 124 -9.91 -10.43 -6.15
N VAL A 125 -9.05 -10.15 -5.19
CA VAL A 125 -8.97 -10.92 -3.94
C VAL A 125 -10.29 -10.85 -3.17
N LEU A 126 -10.90 -9.66 -3.07
CA LEU A 126 -12.18 -9.47 -2.38
C LEU A 126 -13.33 -10.20 -3.08
N HIS A 127 -13.33 -10.32 -4.41
CA HIS A 127 -14.32 -11.12 -5.14
C HIS A 127 -14.27 -12.59 -4.70
N VAL A 128 -13.06 -13.16 -4.56
CA VAL A 128 -12.88 -14.54 -4.10
C VAL A 128 -13.43 -14.70 -2.67
N PHE A 129 -13.03 -13.82 -1.75
CA PHE A 129 -13.55 -13.88 -0.38
C PHE A 129 -15.08 -13.72 -0.32
N SER A 130 -15.63 -12.79 -1.09
CA SER A 130 -17.09 -12.56 -1.13
C SER A 130 -17.86 -13.75 -1.69
N ALA A 131 -17.27 -14.47 -2.65
CA ALA A 131 -17.88 -15.69 -3.19
C ALA A 131 -17.89 -16.85 -2.18
N CYS A 132 -16.89 -16.93 -1.31
CA CYS A 132 -16.77 -17.97 -0.29
C CYS A 132 -17.56 -17.66 1.00
N CYS A 133 -17.92 -16.40 1.26
CA CYS A 133 -18.54 -15.98 2.51
C CYS A 133 -20.06 -16.01 2.43
N PRO A 134 -20.77 -16.71 3.33
CA PRO A 134 -22.22 -16.82 3.33
C PRO A 134 -22.93 -15.57 3.88
N THR A 135 -22.25 -14.69 4.60
CA THR A 135 -22.85 -13.50 5.21
C THR A 135 -22.03 -12.25 4.96
N ARG A 136 -22.69 -11.08 5.03
CA ARG A 136 -22.02 -9.78 4.91
C ARG A 136 -20.95 -9.56 5.98
N VAL A 137 -21.20 -10.04 7.20
CA VAL A 137 -20.26 -9.90 8.32
C VAL A 137 -18.99 -10.70 8.04
N LEU A 138 -19.15 -11.96 7.61
CA LEU A 138 -18.00 -12.79 7.25
C LEU A 138 -17.23 -12.24 6.05
N SER A 139 -17.90 -11.63 5.07
CA SER A 139 -17.23 -11.02 3.93
C SER A 139 -16.38 -9.80 4.28
N LEU A 140 -16.61 -9.18 5.43
CA LEU A 140 -15.74 -8.14 5.99
C LEU A 140 -14.63 -8.72 6.85
N GLN A 141 -14.93 -9.71 7.66
CA GLN A 141 -13.96 -10.28 8.61
C GLN A 141 -12.90 -11.17 7.92
N ALA A 142 -13.30 -12.00 6.97
CA ALA A 142 -12.39 -12.92 6.31
C ALA A 142 -11.26 -12.20 5.53
N PRO A 143 -11.52 -11.14 4.71
CA PRO A 143 -10.45 -10.36 4.11
C PRO A 143 -9.57 -9.62 5.12
N MET A 144 -10.10 -9.23 6.29
CA MET A 144 -9.30 -8.57 7.32
C MET A 144 -8.14 -9.45 7.81
N VAL A 145 -8.39 -10.74 7.96
CA VAL A 145 -7.33 -11.71 8.34
C VAL A 145 -6.21 -11.75 7.31
N TYR A 146 -6.50 -11.48 6.04
CA TYR A 146 -5.51 -11.40 4.97
C TYR A 146 -4.85 -10.01 4.89
N ILE A 147 -5.62 -8.95 5.02
CA ILE A 147 -5.18 -7.56 4.82
C ILE A 147 -4.34 -7.03 5.99
N MET A 148 -4.73 -7.34 7.23
CA MET A 148 -4.03 -6.84 8.43
C MET A 148 -2.56 -7.28 8.52
N PRO A 149 -2.21 -8.55 8.29
CA PRO A 149 -0.82 -8.97 8.24
C PRO A 149 -0.05 -8.31 7.07
N GLY A 150 -0.75 -7.91 6.00
CA GLY A 150 -0.14 -7.25 4.85
C GLY A 150 0.64 -5.99 5.21
N LEU A 151 0.17 -5.19 6.15
CA LEU A 151 0.90 -4.00 6.61
C LEU A 151 2.20 -4.38 7.35
N LEU A 152 2.18 -5.46 8.14
CA LEU A 152 3.32 -5.91 8.93
C LEU A 152 4.40 -6.56 8.05
N TYR A 153 3.98 -7.45 7.13
CA TYR A 153 4.89 -8.24 6.29
C TYR A 153 5.24 -7.57 4.94
N SER A 154 4.72 -6.38 4.66
CA SER A 154 5.00 -5.65 3.43
C SER A 154 6.37 -4.95 3.37
N GLY A 155 7.18 -5.02 4.42
CA GLY A 155 8.42 -4.25 4.53
C GLY A 155 8.22 -2.77 4.89
N LEU A 156 6.97 -2.34 5.14
CA LEU A 156 6.63 -0.98 5.52
C LEU A 156 6.83 -0.74 7.02
N SER A 157 6.39 -1.68 7.85
CA SER A 157 6.52 -1.60 9.32
C SER A 157 7.80 -2.24 9.82
N TRP A 158 8.28 -3.26 9.14
CA TRP A 158 9.49 -4.01 9.49
C TRP A 158 10.39 -4.17 8.26
N PRO A 159 11.69 -3.89 8.35
CA PRO A 159 12.61 -4.03 7.22
C PRO A 159 12.71 -5.47 6.73
N ASN A 160 12.68 -5.67 5.41
CA ASN A 160 12.69 -7.00 4.79
C ASN A 160 13.92 -7.84 5.16
N PHE A 161 15.07 -7.21 5.44
CA PHE A 161 16.32 -7.91 5.79
C PHE A 161 16.33 -8.50 7.21
N ASP A 162 15.42 -8.05 8.08
CA ASP A 162 15.25 -8.56 9.45
C ASP A 162 14.09 -9.57 9.58
N MET A 163 13.39 -9.84 8.46
CA MET A 163 12.27 -10.80 8.45
C MET A 163 12.79 -12.24 8.34
N SER A 164 12.08 -13.16 9.00
CA SER A 164 12.30 -14.59 8.75
C SER A 164 11.87 -14.96 7.33
N ASP A 165 12.45 -16.03 6.76
CA ASP A 165 12.12 -16.50 5.41
C ASP A 165 10.62 -16.73 5.22
N ILE A 166 9.93 -17.27 6.23
CA ILE A 166 8.49 -17.51 6.22
C ILE A 166 7.71 -16.17 6.14
N ALA A 167 8.11 -15.16 6.91
CA ALA A 167 7.48 -13.85 6.91
C ALA A 167 7.69 -13.14 5.57
N SER A 168 8.88 -13.25 4.98
CA SER A 168 9.20 -12.73 3.65
C SER A 168 8.35 -13.38 2.56
N MET A 169 8.21 -14.72 2.58
CA MET A 169 7.33 -15.44 1.64
C MET A 169 5.86 -15.02 1.78
N LEU A 170 5.36 -14.85 3.00
CA LEU A 170 4.00 -14.32 3.24
C LEU A 170 3.85 -12.89 2.71
N GLY A 171 4.86 -12.05 2.90
CA GLY A 171 4.91 -10.69 2.37
C GLY A 171 4.76 -10.65 0.85
N MET A 172 5.38 -11.58 0.11
CA MET A 172 5.27 -11.66 -1.35
C MET A 172 3.85 -11.91 -1.86
N LEU A 173 2.99 -12.52 -1.05
CA LEU A 173 1.58 -12.76 -1.38
C LEU A 173 0.69 -11.53 -1.11
N MET A 174 1.22 -10.50 -0.45
CA MET A 174 0.46 -9.34 -0.05
C MET A 174 0.55 -8.21 -1.10
N PRO A 175 -0.57 -7.63 -1.53
CA PRO A 175 -0.58 -6.53 -2.51
C PRO A 175 0.17 -5.29 -2.00
N MET A 176 0.18 -5.12 -0.69
CA MET A 176 0.82 -4.00 0.00
C MET A 176 2.33 -3.94 -0.20
N THR A 177 2.99 -5.11 -0.33
CA THR A 177 4.44 -5.22 -0.58
C THR A 177 4.81 -4.52 -1.88
N TYR A 178 4.05 -4.76 -2.94
CA TYR A 178 4.32 -4.17 -4.25
C TYR A 178 3.89 -2.71 -4.33
N GLY A 179 2.71 -2.38 -3.78
CA GLY A 179 2.16 -1.03 -3.81
C GLY A 179 2.96 -0.03 -2.97
N GLY A 180 3.37 -0.43 -1.77
CA GLY A 180 4.12 0.43 -0.86
C GLY A 180 5.56 0.68 -1.31
N ASP A 181 6.21 -0.33 -1.85
CA ASP A 181 7.63 -0.27 -2.25
C ASP A 181 7.83 0.54 -3.55
N THR A 182 6.88 0.45 -4.47
CA THR A 182 6.94 1.16 -5.77
C THR A 182 6.68 2.67 -5.63
N LEU A 183 5.98 3.11 -4.57
CA LEU A 183 5.70 4.54 -4.32
C LEU A 183 6.83 5.27 -3.56
N ARG A 184 7.88 4.59 -3.15
CA ARG A 184 9.06 5.14 -2.47
C ARG A 184 10.15 5.50 -3.46
#